data_4cd788c6adf6615dcab38aabd589c790
#
_entry.id   4cd788c6adf6615dcab38aabd589c790
#
_cell.length_a   1.000
_cell.length_b   1.000
_cell.length_c   1.000
_cell.angle_alpha   90.00
_cell.angle_beta   90.00
_cell.angle_gamma   90.00
#
_symmetry.space_group_name_H-M   'P 1'
#
loop_
_entity.id
_entity.type
_entity.pdbx_description
1 polymer ?
#
loop_
_entity_poly.entity_id
_entity_poly.type
_entity_poly.pdbx_seq_one_letter_code
_entity_poly.pdbx_strand_id
1 'polypeptide(L)'
;DPFRKRSDFKVNIKEFERNNKKIHGRFVNFWDRPDLDEIPDIVEPSMHGMVEVMRGCGRGCKFCDVTLRSLRYYSPEKVKKEIEVNIKKGGMDRAWVHSDDIFVYGMDPTTTKNMEPNRDALEELFTAIMSTGVKHTNPTHGTLAGAIADEKLIPNLSKIINAGPDNLTGVQCGFETGSIRLIEKYADRK
;
A
#
# COMPACT_ATOMS: atom_id res chain seq x y z
N ASP A 1 9.51 24.04 5.37
CA ASP A 1 8.06 24.24 5.27
C ASP A 1 7.45 22.99 4.59
N PRO A 2 6.70 22.15 5.31
CA PRO A 2 6.13 20.93 4.73
C PRO A 2 5.06 21.21 3.66
N PHE A 3 4.65 22.45 3.51
CA PHE A 3 3.69 22.87 2.50
C PHE A 3 4.38 23.76 1.47
N ARG A 4 4.97 23.15 0.43
CA ARG A 4 5.41 23.90 -0.75
C ARG A 4 4.30 24.83 -1.23
N LYS A 5 4.60 26.08 -1.48
CA LYS A 5 3.63 27.06 -1.98
C LYS A 5 3.01 26.54 -3.29
N ARG A 6 1.74 26.78 -3.51
CA ARG A 6 1.03 26.39 -4.76
C ARG A 6 1.71 26.86 -6.04
N SER A 7 2.56 27.91 -5.96
CA SER A 7 3.39 28.40 -7.05
C SER A 7 4.49 27.45 -7.52
N ASP A 8 4.85 26.44 -6.71
CA ASP A 8 5.92 25.49 -7.03
C ASP A 8 5.45 24.32 -7.90
N PHE A 9 4.14 24.22 -8.12
CA PHE A 9 3.58 23.20 -8.99
C PHE A 9 3.56 23.67 -10.45
N LYS A 10 4.32 23.03 -11.31
CA LYS A 10 4.20 23.23 -12.76
C LYS A 10 2.91 22.59 -13.24
N VAL A 11 1.91 23.42 -13.56
CA VAL A 11 0.65 22.97 -14.14
C VAL A 11 0.81 22.91 -15.66
N ASN A 12 0.82 21.72 -16.23
CA ASN A 12 0.74 21.53 -17.67
C ASN A 12 -0.73 21.39 -18.09
N ILE A 13 -1.19 22.24 -18.99
CA ILE A 13 -2.50 22.09 -19.63
C ILE A 13 -2.24 21.26 -20.89
N LYS A 14 -2.81 20.07 -20.95
CA LYS A 14 -2.80 19.25 -22.16
C LYS A 14 -4.20 19.20 -22.75
N GLU A 15 -4.25 19.37 -24.07
CA GLU A 15 -5.47 19.11 -24.84
C GLU A 15 -5.51 17.63 -25.22
N PHE A 16 -6.65 16.99 -24.99
CA PHE A 16 -6.92 15.63 -25.47
C PHE A 16 -8.11 15.64 -26.40
N GLU A 17 -8.00 14.98 -27.51
CA GLU A 17 -9.14 14.66 -28.36
C GLU A 17 -9.67 13.27 -28.00
N ARG A 18 -10.92 13.19 -27.59
CA ARG A 18 -11.65 11.94 -27.40
C ARG A 18 -12.99 12.06 -28.07
N ASN A 19 -13.25 11.17 -29.03
CA ASN A 19 -14.50 11.15 -29.80
C ASN A 19 -14.82 12.53 -30.45
N ASN A 20 -13.83 13.15 -31.10
CA ASN A 20 -13.92 14.47 -31.73
C ASN A 20 -14.32 15.61 -30.78
N LYS A 21 -14.16 15.44 -29.48
CA LYS A 21 -14.33 16.53 -28.50
C LYS A 21 -12.98 16.83 -27.85
N LYS A 22 -12.62 18.12 -27.87
CA LYS A 22 -11.47 18.62 -27.12
C LYS A 22 -11.81 18.65 -25.65
N ILE A 23 -11.00 17.92 -24.84
CA ILE A 23 -11.11 17.92 -23.39
C ILE A 23 -9.92 18.70 -22.85
N HIS A 24 -10.21 19.81 -22.14
CA HIS A 24 -9.20 20.57 -21.42
C HIS A 24 -9.06 20.02 -20.00
N GLY A 25 -7.89 19.54 -19.66
CA GLY A 25 -7.58 19.05 -18.33
C GLY A 25 -6.37 19.74 -17.71
N ARG A 26 -6.43 20.03 -16.42
CA ARG A 26 -5.23 20.42 -15.65
C ARG A 26 -4.52 19.16 -15.17
N PHE A 27 -3.27 18.99 -15.60
CA PHE A 27 -2.40 17.94 -15.09
C PHE A 27 -1.35 18.58 -14.21
N VAL A 28 -1.31 18.16 -12.95
CA VAL A 28 -0.24 18.52 -12.03
C VAL A 28 0.89 17.51 -12.23
N ASN A 29 2.05 17.97 -12.65
CA ASN A 29 3.22 17.13 -12.78
C ASN A 29 3.77 16.87 -11.38
N PHE A 30 3.68 15.62 -10.90
CA PHE A 30 4.11 15.21 -9.56
C PHE A 30 5.54 14.63 -9.55
N TRP A 31 6.40 15.06 -10.45
CA TRP A 31 7.77 14.53 -10.55
C TRP A 31 8.62 14.81 -9.31
N ASP A 32 8.29 15.87 -8.55
CA ASP A 32 8.98 16.25 -7.31
C ASP A 32 8.18 15.83 -6.06
N ARG A 33 7.67 14.62 -6.04
CA ARG A 33 7.02 14.10 -4.82
C ARG A 33 8.09 13.83 -3.77
N PRO A 34 7.91 14.27 -2.52
CA PRO A 34 8.82 13.92 -1.44
C PRO A 34 8.84 12.41 -1.26
N ASP A 35 9.96 11.89 -0.79
CA ASP A 35 10.00 10.53 -0.32
C ASP A 35 8.95 10.33 0.79
N LEU A 36 8.39 9.14 0.94
CA LEU A 36 7.35 8.93 1.94
C LEU A 36 7.91 9.16 3.36
N ASP A 37 9.18 8.81 3.58
CA ASP A 37 9.84 9.01 4.87
C ASP A 37 10.12 10.50 5.20
N GLU A 38 10.07 11.39 4.21
CA GLU A 38 10.12 12.85 4.42
C GLU A 38 8.78 13.44 4.89
N ILE A 39 7.68 12.69 4.79
CA ILE A 39 6.39 13.11 5.31
C ILE A 39 6.47 13.12 6.84
N PRO A 40 6.05 14.19 7.53
CA PRO A 40 6.08 14.24 9.00
C PRO A 40 5.33 13.07 9.63
N ASP A 41 5.88 12.56 10.74
CA ASP A 41 5.20 11.53 11.54
C ASP A 41 3.89 12.06 12.10
N ILE A 42 2.93 11.18 12.36
CA ILE A 42 1.70 11.56 13.05
C ILE A 42 2.03 12.04 14.46
N VAL A 43 1.32 13.10 14.90
CA VAL A 43 1.51 13.66 16.25
C VAL A 43 0.39 13.26 17.21
N GLU A 44 -0.74 12.80 16.69
CA GLU A 44 -1.89 12.31 17.44
C GLU A 44 -2.32 10.93 16.93
N PRO A 45 -3.04 10.15 17.74
CA PRO A 45 -3.45 8.80 17.34
C PRO A 45 -4.32 8.81 16.10
N SER A 46 -4.04 7.91 15.19
CA SER A 46 -4.88 7.66 14.02
C SER A 46 -6.16 6.90 14.41
N MET A 47 -7.18 7.00 13.56
CA MET A 47 -8.42 6.26 13.76
C MET A 47 -8.14 4.74 13.75
N HIS A 48 -8.58 4.04 14.76
CA HIS A 48 -8.40 2.58 14.93
C HIS A 48 -6.95 2.07 14.88
N GLY A 49 -5.94 2.93 15.11
CA GLY A 49 -4.54 2.55 15.02
C GLY A 49 -4.06 2.29 13.59
N MET A 50 -4.68 2.93 12.61
CA MET A 50 -4.31 2.79 11.21
C MET A 50 -2.95 3.43 10.95
N VAL A 51 -2.08 2.71 10.24
CA VAL A 51 -0.79 3.20 9.74
C VAL A 51 -0.66 2.88 8.28
N GLU A 52 -0.22 3.86 7.51
CA GLU A 52 0.03 3.69 6.08
C GLU A 52 1.44 3.13 5.88
N VAL A 53 1.59 2.08 5.07
CA VAL A 53 2.89 1.47 4.80
C VAL A 53 3.37 1.66 3.37
N MET A 54 2.45 2.02 2.47
CA MET A 54 2.79 2.22 1.06
C MET A 54 1.70 2.99 0.32
N ARG A 55 2.05 3.51 -0.84
CA ARG A 55 1.13 4.15 -1.81
C ARG A 55 1.37 3.62 -3.20
N GLY A 56 0.28 3.33 -3.91
CA GLY A 56 0.29 2.73 -5.24
C GLY A 56 0.51 1.21 -5.18
N CYS A 57 0.20 0.51 -6.27
CA CYS A 57 0.42 -0.94 -6.35
C CYS A 57 1.17 -1.38 -7.61
N GLY A 58 1.28 -0.51 -8.64
CA GLY A 58 2.04 -0.79 -9.86
C GLY A 58 1.52 -1.95 -10.74
N ARG A 59 0.39 -2.58 -10.38
CA ARG A 59 -0.14 -3.74 -11.09
C ARG A 59 -0.64 -3.45 -12.49
N GLY A 60 -1.19 -2.25 -12.74
CA GLY A 60 -1.67 -1.82 -14.05
C GLY A 60 -3.07 -2.33 -14.42
N CYS A 61 -3.90 -2.69 -13.46
CA CYS A 61 -5.29 -3.12 -13.72
C CYS A 61 -6.08 -2.02 -14.41
N LYS A 62 -6.74 -2.34 -15.53
CA LYS A 62 -7.38 -1.37 -16.42
C LYS A 62 -8.59 -0.63 -15.81
N PHE A 63 -9.15 -1.16 -14.74
CA PHE A 63 -10.33 -0.63 -14.06
C PHE A 63 -10.00 0.17 -12.80
N CYS A 64 -8.73 0.18 -12.35
CA CYS A 64 -8.34 0.70 -11.04
C CYS A 64 -7.50 1.98 -11.14
N ASP A 65 -7.96 3.05 -10.48
CA ASP A 65 -7.23 4.33 -10.45
C ASP A 65 -5.97 4.29 -9.58
N VAL A 66 -5.92 3.40 -8.59
CA VAL A 66 -4.76 3.24 -7.70
C VAL A 66 -3.51 2.84 -8.46
N THR A 67 -3.66 2.08 -9.54
CA THR A 67 -2.57 1.65 -10.40
C THR A 67 -1.82 2.81 -11.08
N LEU A 68 -2.44 3.99 -11.16
CA LEU A 68 -1.83 5.20 -11.72
C LEU A 68 -0.92 5.93 -10.72
N ARG A 69 -0.96 5.53 -9.44
CA ARG A 69 -0.10 6.08 -8.40
C ARG A 69 1.27 5.41 -8.48
N SER A 70 2.33 6.21 -8.37
CA SER A 70 3.69 5.69 -8.26
C SER A 70 3.81 4.83 -7.00
N LEU A 71 4.37 3.63 -7.14
CA LEU A 71 4.63 2.73 -6.04
C LEU A 71 5.76 3.31 -5.16
N ARG A 72 5.46 3.51 -3.88
CA ARG A 72 6.37 4.03 -2.88
C ARG A 72 6.08 3.38 -1.53
N TYR A 73 7.09 3.27 -0.68
CA TYR A 73 7.02 2.60 0.61
C TYR A 73 7.45 3.54 1.73
N TYR A 74 6.84 3.36 2.90
CA TYR A 74 7.40 3.85 4.16
C TYR A 74 8.40 2.83 4.68
N SER A 75 9.49 3.31 5.28
CA SER A 75 10.42 2.42 5.97
C SER A 75 9.77 1.74 7.18
N PRO A 76 10.21 0.53 7.56
CA PRO A 76 9.73 -0.13 8.78
C PRO A 76 9.90 0.74 10.03
N GLU A 77 10.98 1.51 10.11
CA GLU A 77 11.26 2.43 11.22
C GLU A 77 10.23 3.54 11.33
N LYS A 78 9.82 4.12 10.19
CA LYS A 78 8.77 5.14 10.18
C LYS A 78 7.43 4.57 10.60
N VAL A 79 7.05 3.43 10.05
CA VAL A 79 5.81 2.73 10.41
C VAL A 79 5.79 2.43 11.92
N LYS A 80 6.91 1.96 12.48
CA LYS A 80 7.06 1.70 13.90
C LYS A 80 6.82 2.94 14.74
N LYS A 81 7.42 4.09 14.39
CA LYS A 81 7.23 5.37 15.11
C LYS A 81 5.75 5.77 15.15
N GLU A 82 5.04 5.66 14.05
CA GLU A 82 3.61 5.99 13.99
C GLU A 82 2.75 5.03 14.84
N ILE A 83 3.07 3.75 14.86
CA ILE A 83 2.42 2.78 15.75
C ILE A 83 2.69 3.14 17.22
N GLU A 84 3.92 3.54 17.57
CA GLU A 84 4.25 3.97 18.93
C GLU A 84 3.43 5.20 19.38
N VAL A 85 3.12 6.14 18.48
CA VAL A 85 2.19 7.25 18.79
C VAL A 85 0.79 6.72 19.10
N ASN A 86 0.29 5.80 18.29
CA ASN A 86 -1.02 5.16 18.49
C ASN A 86 -1.09 4.41 19.84
N ILE A 87 -0.02 3.73 20.23
CA ILE A 87 0.06 3.05 21.53
C ILE A 87 0.14 4.07 22.67
N LYS A 88 1.13 4.97 22.64
CA LYS A 88 1.44 5.87 23.76
C LYS A 88 0.33 6.89 24.04
N LYS A 89 -0.26 7.45 23.00
CA LYS A 89 -1.29 8.48 23.10
C LYS A 89 -2.71 7.95 22.95
N GLY A 90 -2.91 6.90 22.17
CA GLY A 90 -4.21 6.32 21.88
C GLY A 90 -4.57 5.09 22.71
N GLY A 91 -3.62 4.52 23.46
CA GLY A 91 -3.82 3.29 24.22
C GLY A 91 -4.17 2.08 23.34
N MET A 92 -3.75 2.11 22.07
CA MET A 92 -4.13 1.08 21.09
C MET A 92 -3.22 -0.14 21.20
N ASP A 93 -3.80 -1.31 21.13
CA ASP A 93 -3.09 -2.60 21.14
C ASP A 93 -3.04 -3.27 19.77
N ARG A 94 -3.42 -2.54 18.73
CA ARG A 94 -3.50 -3.02 17.35
C ARG A 94 -2.93 -2.04 16.35
N ALA A 95 -2.46 -2.56 15.22
CA ALA A 95 -2.04 -1.78 14.05
C ALA A 95 -2.81 -2.25 12.81
N TRP A 96 -3.63 -1.36 12.25
CA TRP A 96 -4.25 -1.58 10.93
C TRP A 96 -3.31 -1.08 9.86
N VAL A 97 -2.74 -2.02 9.12
CA VAL A 97 -1.72 -1.74 8.10
C VAL A 97 -2.40 -1.36 6.79
N HIS A 98 -2.46 -0.06 6.51
CA HIS A 98 -3.06 0.43 5.27
C HIS A 98 -2.09 0.30 4.11
N SER A 99 -2.53 -0.40 3.07
CA SER A 99 -1.78 -0.61 1.82
C SER A 99 -2.75 -0.66 0.64
N ASP A 100 -2.28 -0.28 -0.54
CA ASP A 100 -3.03 -0.49 -1.79
C ASP A 100 -2.93 -1.96 -2.26
N ASP A 101 -1.81 -2.64 -2.00
CA ASP A 101 -1.59 -4.08 -2.12
C ASP A 101 -0.37 -4.47 -1.28
N ILE A 102 -0.59 -5.09 -0.12
CA ILE A 102 0.50 -5.40 0.81
C ILE A 102 1.57 -6.30 0.18
N PHE A 103 1.19 -7.18 -0.75
CA PHE A 103 2.10 -8.14 -1.37
C PHE A 103 3.08 -7.52 -2.38
N VAL A 104 2.94 -6.24 -2.71
CA VAL A 104 3.94 -5.51 -3.49
C VAL A 104 4.85 -4.61 -2.64
N TYR A 105 4.72 -4.65 -1.31
CA TYR A 105 5.60 -3.91 -0.42
C TYR A 105 7.06 -4.32 -0.60
N GLY A 106 7.96 -3.33 -0.72
CA GLY A 106 9.39 -3.57 -0.92
C GLY A 106 9.77 -4.17 -2.28
N MET A 107 8.85 -4.29 -3.22
CA MET A 107 9.17 -4.75 -4.58
C MET A 107 9.78 -3.63 -5.42
N ASP A 108 10.66 -3.99 -6.34
CA ASP A 108 11.08 -3.06 -7.39
C ASP A 108 9.86 -2.69 -8.26
N PRO A 109 9.56 -1.38 -8.44
CA PRO A 109 8.42 -0.94 -9.25
C PRO A 109 8.41 -1.47 -10.67
N THR A 110 9.57 -1.86 -11.21
CA THR A 110 9.69 -2.43 -12.55
C THR A 110 9.28 -3.90 -12.63
N THR A 111 9.25 -4.60 -11.50
CA THR A 111 8.99 -6.04 -11.40
C THR A 111 7.64 -6.42 -10.81
N THR A 112 6.83 -5.43 -10.38
CA THR A 112 5.51 -5.68 -9.76
C THR A 112 4.55 -6.53 -10.61
N LYS A 113 4.80 -6.59 -11.92
CA LYS A 113 4.02 -7.43 -12.84
C LYS A 113 4.26 -8.93 -12.68
N ASN A 114 5.39 -9.32 -12.11
CA ASN A 114 5.76 -10.72 -11.96
C ASN A 114 5.03 -11.40 -10.80
N MET A 115 4.28 -10.65 -10.00
CA MET A 115 3.47 -11.14 -8.88
C MET A 115 4.27 -11.85 -7.76
N GLU A 116 5.59 -11.76 -7.76
CA GLU A 116 6.46 -12.36 -6.74
C GLU A 116 6.70 -11.36 -5.62
N PRO A 117 6.15 -11.58 -4.42
CA PRO A 117 6.36 -10.70 -3.28
C PRO A 117 7.82 -10.67 -2.83
N ASN A 118 8.27 -9.52 -2.34
CA ASN A 118 9.53 -9.44 -1.62
C ASN A 118 9.31 -9.93 -0.17
N ARG A 119 9.57 -11.24 0.05
CA ARG A 119 9.35 -11.87 1.35
C ARG A 119 10.16 -11.20 2.46
N ASP A 120 11.43 -10.95 2.21
CA ASP A 120 12.35 -10.41 3.22
C ASP A 120 11.88 -9.02 3.68
N ALA A 121 11.47 -8.16 2.74
CA ALA A 121 10.94 -6.84 3.08
C ALA A 121 9.61 -6.92 3.87
N LEU A 122 8.74 -7.88 3.53
CA LEU A 122 7.50 -8.09 4.27
C LEU A 122 7.75 -8.65 5.67
N GLU A 123 8.65 -9.61 5.82
CA GLU A 123 9.04 -10.15 7.12
C GLU A 123 9.69 -9.07 8.00
N GLU A 124 10.54 -8.22 7.44
CA GLU A 124 11.12 -7.07 8.13
C GLU A 124 10.05 -6.08 8.60
N LEU A 125 9.14 -5.67 7.72
CA LEU A 125 8.05 -4.78 8.05
C LEU A 125 7.20 -5.32 9.21
N PHE A 126 6.71 -6.55 9.09
CA PHE A 126 5.84 -7.12 10.12
C PHE A 126 6.59 -7.43 11.42
N THR A 127 7.87 -7.76 11.37
CA THR A 127 8.73 -7.87 12.55
C THR A 127 8.86 -6.52 13.27
N ALA A 128 9.10 -5.44 12.52
CA ALA A 128 9.15 -4.09 13.08
C ALA A 128 7.81 -3.68 13.72
N ILE A 129 6.67 -3.96 13.06
CA ILE A 129 5.34 -3.72 13.61
C ILE A 129 5.15 -4.46 14.94
N MET A 130 5.41 -5.75 14.96
CA MET A 130 5.21 -6.57 16.16
C MET A 130 6.18 -6.21 17.29
N SER A 131 7.36 -5.70 16.98
CA SER A 131 8.32 -5.21 17.97
C SER A 131 7.84 -4.03 18.81
N THR A 132 6.78 -3.32 18.37
CA THR A 132 6.14 -2.24 19.12
C THR A 132 5.31 -2.72 20.31
N GLY A 133 4.99 -4.01 20.36
CA GLY A 133 4.15 -4.61 21.39
C GLY A 133 2.67 -4.63 21.06
N VAL A 134 2.24 -4.29 19.85
CA VAL A 134 0.85 -4.50 19.42
C VAL A 134 0.50 -6.00 19.45
N LYS A 135 -0.74 -6.30 19.83
CA LYS A 135 -1.23 -7.68 19.91
C LYS A 135 -1.80 -8.17 18.59
N HIS A 136 -2.37 -7.24 17.83
CA HIS A 136 -3.06 -7.53 16.58
C HIS A 136 -2.58 -6.63 15.47
N THR A 137 -2.38 -7.20 14.28
CA THR A 137 -2.11 -6.44 13.06
C THR A 137 -2.84 -7.06 11.89
N ASN A 138 -3.47 -6.21 11.06
CA ASN A 138 -4.19 -6.63 9.88
C ASN A 138 -3.79 -5.75 8.69
N PRO A 139 -3.23 -6.31 7.61
CA PRO A 139 -3.15 -5.59 6.34
C PRO A 139 -4.56 -5.37 5.78
N THR A 140 -4.79 -4.19 5.18
CA THR A 140 -6.13 -3.85 4.67
C THR A 140 -6.41 -4.52 3.33
N HIS A 141 -5.48 -4.43 2.39
CA HIS A 141 -5.68 -4.91 1.02
C HIS A 141 -4.49 -5.72 0.52
N GLY A 142 -4.79 -6.69 -0.33
CA GLY A 142 -3.80 -7.49 -1.05
C GLY A 142 -4.42 -8.14 -2.28
N THR A 143 -3.60 -8.76 -3.10
CA THR A 143 -4.06 -9.55 -4.26
C THR A 143 -3.94 -11.03 -3.99
N LEU A 144 -4.86 -11.83 -4.54
CA LEU A 144 -4.78 -13.30 -4.45
C LEU A 144 -3.51 -13.82 -5.12
N ALA A 145 -3.14 -13.25 -6.27
CA ALA A 145 -1.92 -13.62 -6.98
C ALA A 145 -0.67 -13.42 -6.10
N GLY A 146 -0.57 -12.28 -5.40
CA GLY A 146 0.53 -12.03 -4.47
C GLY A 146 0.53 -13.00 -3.28
N ALA A 147 -0.65 -13.32 -2.74
CA ALA A 147 -0.77 -14.24 -1.61
C ALA A 147 -0.29 -15.66 -1.92
N ILE A 148 -0.48 -16.15 -3.16
CA ILE A 148 -0.16 -17.53 -3.56
C ILE A 148 1.14 -17.67 -4.33
N ALA A 149 1.76 -16.56 -4.75
CA ALA A 149 2.99 -16.60 -5.55
C ALA A 149 4.19 -17.22 -4.82
N ASP A 150 4.19 -17.13 -3.50
CA ASP A 150 5.20 -17.75 -2.64
C ASP A 150 4.53 -18.53 -1.51
N GLU A 151 4.58 -19.86 -1.60
CA GLU A 151 3.95 -20.77 -0.62
C GLU A 151 4.47 -20.64 0.81
N LYS A 152 5.65 -20.05 1.02
CA LYS A 152 6.21 -19.83 2.35
C LYS A 152 5.80 -18.48 2.95
N LEU A 153 5.36 -17.52 2.14
CA LEU A 153 5.08 -16.16 2.57
C LEU A 153 4.01 -16.13 3.67
N ILE A 154 2.82 -16.64 3.39
CA ILE A 154 1.71 -16.60 4.35
C ILE A 154 2.03 -17.38 5.64
N PRO A 155 2.59 -18.60 5.59
CA PRO A 155 3.02 -19.30 6.80
C PRO A 155 4.06 -18.54 7.63
N ASN A 156 5.02 -17.88 7.00
CA ASN A 156 6.03 -17.10 7.71
C ASN A 156 5.44 -15.85 8.35
N LEU A 157 4.68 -15.06 7.59
CA LEU A 157 4.01 -13.86 8.11
C LEU A 157 3.05 -14.23 9.26
N SER A 158 2.30 -15.32 9.13
CA SER A 158 1.39 -15.79 10.19
C SER A 158 2.13 -16.07 11.51
N LYS A 159 3.33 -16.63 11.45
CA LYS A 159 4.18 -16.84 12.63
C LYS A 159 4.65 -15.51 13.24
N ILE A 160 5.11 -14.57 12.40
CA ILE A 160 5.61 -13.26 12.84
C ILE A 160 4.51 -12.48 13.56
N ILE A 161 3.29 -12.45 12.99
CA ILE A 161 2.16 -11.71 13.56
C ILE A 161 1.37 -12.50 14.59
N ASN A 162 1.83 -13.70 14.92
CA ASN A 162 1.17 -14.61 15.86
C ASN A 162 -0.30 -14.89 15.50
N ALA A 163 -0.57 -15.07 14.20
CA ALA A 163 -1.91 -15.38 13.70
C ALA A 163 -2.32 -16.81 14.05
N GLY A 164 -3.56 -16.99 14.48
CA GLY A 164 -4.10 -18.28 14.88
C GLY A 164 -5.57 -18.20 15.26
N PRO A 165 -6.14 -19.28 15.83
CA PRO A 165 -7.56 -19.31 16.21
C PRO A 165 -7.97 -18.22 17.20
N ASP A 166 -7.05 -17.84 18.10
CA ASP A 166 -7.29 -16.82 19.13
C ASP A 166 -6.84 -15.42 18.70
N ASN A 167 -6.14 -15.32 17.56
CA ASN A 167 -5.68 -14.06 16.97
C ASN A 167 -5.93 -14.07 15.46
N LEU A 168 -7.21 -13.93 15.11
CA LEU A 168 -7.60 -13.92 13.71
C LEU A 168 -7.09 -12.65 13.02
N THR A 169 -6.42 -12.85 11.91
CA THR A 169 -6.01 -11.78 11.00
C THR A 169 -6.39 -12.15 9.59
N GLY A 170 -6.49 -11.15 8.74
CA GLY A 170 -6.84 -11.34 7.34
C GLY A 170 -6.43 -10.16 6.49
N VAL A 171 -6.45 -10.36 5.19
CA VAL A 171 -6.25 -9.34 4.18
C VAL A 171 -7.45 -9.36 3.24
N GLN A 172 -7.97 -8.19 2.92
CA GLN A 172 -9.06 -8.08 1.95
C GLN A 172 -8.51 -8.23 0.54
N CYS A 173 -8.87 -9.31 -0.15
CA CYS A 173 -8.48 -9.54 -1.54
C CYS A 173 -9.67 -9.31 -2.46
N GLY A 174 -9.47 -8.47 -3.48
CA GLY A 174 -10.47 -8.31 -4.53
C GLY A 174 -10.50 -9.54 -5.44
N PHE A 175 -11.69 -10.09 -5.66
CA PHE A 175 -11.90 -11.21 -6.57
C PHE A 175 -12.48 -10.77 -7.93
N GLU A 176 -13.11 -9.60 -7.98
CA GLU A 176 -13.70 -8.91 -9.13
C GLU A 176 -14.72 -9.75 -9.93
N THR A 177 -14.31 -10.92 -10.47
CA THR A 177 -15.17 -11.75 -11.29
C THR A 177 -14.64 -13.19 -11.41
N GLY A 178 -15.53 -14.18 -11.51
CA GLY A 178 -15.21 -15.56 -11.83
C GLY A 178 -15.13 -15.85 -13.34
N SER A 179 -15.34 -14.87 -14.20
CA SER A 179 -15.30 -15.03 -15.64
C SER A 179 -13.87 -14.92 -16.18
N ILE A 180 -13.30 -16.02 -16.68
CA ILE A 180 -11.96 -16.06 -17.30
C ILE A 180 -11.85 -14.97 -18.38
N ARG A 181 -12.85 -14.83 -19.24
CA ARG A 181 -12.87 -13.82 -20.30
C ARG A 181 -12.75 -12.38 -19.76
N LEU A 182 -13.36 -12.07 -18.61
CA LEU A 182 -13.28 -10.73 -18.00
C LEU A 182 -11.95 -10.56 -17.25
N ILE A 183 -11.44 -11.60 -16.62
CA ILE A 183 -10.11 -11.60 -16.00
C ILE A 183 -9.05 -11.26 -17.03
N GLU A 184 -8.99 -12.00 -18.12
CA GLU A 184 -8.02 -11.78 -19.21
C GLU A 184 -8.14 -10.39 -19.83
N LYS A 185 -9.37 -9.87 -19.97
CA LYS A 185 -9.61 -8.59 -20.63
C LYS A 185 -9.30 -7.39 -19.74
N TYR A 186 -9.60 -7.44 -18.43
CA TYR A 186 -9.61 -6.29 -17.55
C TYR A 186 -8.80 -6.45 -16.27
N ALA A 187 -8.57 -7.69 -15.81
CA ALA A 187 -7.96 -7.98 -14.53
C ALA A 187 -6.77 -8.97 -14.64
N ASP A 188 -6.13 -9.01 -15.80
CA ASP A 188 -5.03 -9.91 -16.15
C ASP A 188 -3.78 -9.80 -15.25
N ARG A 189 -3.79 -8.85 -14.30
CA ARG A 189 -2.68 -8.58 -13.39
C ARG A 189 -3.08 -8.57 -11.92
N LYS A 190 -4.19 -9.21 -11.61
CA LYS A 190 -4.72 -9.20 -10.25
C LYS A 190 -4.64 -10.55 -9.55
#